data_70d05fc5dfe77abb26a4415cf2e02075
#
_entry.id   70d05fc5dfe77abb26a4415cf2e02075
#
_cell.length_a   1.000
_cell.length_b   1.000
_cell.length_c   1.000
_cell.angle_alpha   90.00
_cell.angle_beta   90.00
_cell.angle_gamma   90.00
#
_symmetry.space_group_name_H-M   'P 1'
#
loop_
_entity.id
_entity.type
_entity.pdbx_description
1 polymer ?
#
loop_
_entity_poly.entity_id
_entity_poly.type
_entity_poly.pdbx_seq_one_letter_code
_entity_poly.pdbx_strand_id
1 'polypeptide(L)'
;MFCSFSFNVSAQETKSQLRYQDTPIEGLSFYPNPVSNGKIYIISKLGLDKEISVFDVLGKRVLQTLLNTRELNITALSPGVYIIKITEGDATATRKLIVK
;
A
#
# COMPACT_ATOMS: atom_id res chain seq x y z
N MET A 1 -26.41 -5.09 35.70
CA MET A 1 -26.14 -4.70 35.28
C MET A 1 -25.70 -4.50 34.70
N PHE A 2 -25.41 -4.36 34.37
CA PHE A 2 -24.78 -4.08 33.69
C PHE A 2 -24.33 -3.91 32.91
N CYS A 3 -24.19 -3.98 32.56
CA CYS A 3 -23.58 -3.74 31.77
C CYS A 3 -23.27 -3.59 31.07
N SER A 4 -23.28 -3.57 30.87
CA SER A 4 -22.82 -3.36 30.12
C SER A 4 -22.42 -3.06 29.47
N PHE A 5 -22.22 -3.02 29.18
CA PHE A 5 -21.54 -2.65 28.40
C PHE A 5 -21.08 -2.56 27.69
N SER A 6 -21.23 -2.70 27.84
CA SER A 6 -20.56 -2.46 27.10
C SER A 6 -20.15 -2.43 26.37
N PHE A 7 -19.92 -2.61 25.99
CA PHE A 7 -19.24 -2.54 25.10
C PHE A 7 -19.20 -2.38 24.32
N ASN A 8 -19.32 -2.60 24.35
CA ASN A 8 -19.15 -2.33 23.50
C ASN A 8 -18.78 -1.94 22.91
N VAL A 9 -18.70 -1.95 22.76
CA VAL A 9 -18.29 -1.40 22.20
C VAL A 9 -17.64 -1.36 21.75
N SER A 10 -17.35 -1.61 21.75
CA SER A 10 -16.62 -1.51 21.30
C SER A 10 -16.29 -1.86 20.49
N ALA A 11 -16.40 -2.40 20.59
CA ALA A 11 -15.91 -2.70 19.48
C ALA A 11 -16.34 -2.05 18.36
N GLN A 12 -16.84 -1.75 18.40
CA GLN A 12 -16.98 -1.12 17.50
C GLN A 12 -16.22 -0.28 17.13
N GLU A 13 -15.91 -0.25 17.43
CA GLU A 13 -15.10 0.53 17.05
C GLU A 13 -14.12 0.07 16.24
N THR A 14 -13.95 -0.94 16.20
CA THR A 14 -12.81 -1.36 15.51
C THR A 14 -12.97 -1.48 14.03
N LYS A 15 -14.03 -2.01 13.54
CA LYS A 15 -14.12 -2.23 12.15
C LYS A 15 -14.15 -0.98 11.37
N SER A 16 -14.71 0.02 11.90
CA SER A 16 -14.77 1.25 11.15
C SER A 16 -13.41 1.87 11.00
N GLN A 17 -12.48 1.54 11.84
CA GLN A 17 -11.17 2.10 11.73
C GLN A 17 -10.42 1.67 10.52
N LEU A 18 -10.81 0.56 9.94
CA LEU A 18 -10.10 0.10 8.77
C LEU A 18 -10.20 1.07 7.63
N ARG A 19 -11.28 1.82 7.56
CA ARG A 19 -11.44 2.76 6.48
C ARG A 19 -10.50 3.93 6.60
N TYR A 20 -10.05 4.22 7.81
CA TYR A 20 -9.21 5.38 7.99
C TYR A 20 -7.83 5.18 7.50
N GLN A 21 -7.45 3.94 7.22
CA GLN A 21 -6.10 3.67 6.85
C GLN A 21 -5.80 3.99 5.43
N ASP A 22 -6.82 4.30 4.65
CA ASP A 22 -6.64 4.50 3.24
C ASP A 22 -6.93 5.93 2.87
N THR A 23 -6.13 6.84 3.40
CA THR A 23 -6.20 8.24 3.02
C THR A 23 -5.56 8.39 1.65
N PRO A 24 -6.28 8.89 0.67
CA PRO A 24 -5.77 8.92 -0.70
C PRO A 24 -4.50 9.75 -0.82
N ILE A 25 -3.60 9.29 -1.69
CA ILE A 25 -2.42 10.03 -2.08
C ILE A 25 -2.80 10.80 -3.34
N GLU A 26 -2.84 12.12 -3.21
CA GLU A 26 -3.29 12.96 -4.29
C GLU A 26 -2.35 12.87 -5.48
N GLY A 27 -2.92 12.69 -6.68
CA GLY A 27 -2.13 12.65 -7.90
C GLY A 27 -1.27 11.39 -8.03
N LEU A 28 -1.58 10.35 -7.27
CA LEU A 28 -0.80 9.13 -7.34
C LEU A 28 -0.97 8.43 -8.67
N SER A 29 0.16 8.04 -9.25
CA SER A 29 0.18 7.26 -10.47
C SER A 29 1.37 6.33 -10.39
N PHE A 30 1.22 5.09 -10.84
CA PHE A 30 2.37 4.22 -10.97
C PHE A 30 2.23 3.40 -12.24
N TYR A 31 3.37 3.16 -12.89
CA TYR A 31 3.38 2.52 -14.20
C TYR A 31 4.78 1.99 -14.51
N PRO A 32 4.89 1.06 -15.44
CA PRO A 32 3.81 0.35 -16.13
C PRO A 32 3.20 -0.72 -15.23
N ASN A 33 1.97 -1.11 -15.54
CA ASN A 33 1.31 -2.19 -14.81
C ASN A 33 0.34 -2.87 -15.78
N PRO A 34 0.64 -4.05 -16.28
CA PRO A 34 1.69 -4.99 -15.85
C PRO A 34 3.09 -4.49 -16.17
N VAL A 35 4.04 -4.93 -15.35
CA VAL A 35 5.43 -4.56 -15.52
C VAL A 35 6.22 -5.76 -16.02
N SER A 36 7.10 -5.53 -16.99
CA SER A 36 7.91 -6.60 -17.55
C SER A 36 9.40 -6.30 -17.58
N ASN A 37 9.79 -5.07 -17.22
CA ASN A 37 11.20 -4.70 -17.29
C ASN A 37 11.84 -4.53 -15.91
N GLY A 38 11.16 -4.99 -14.86
CA GLY A 38 11.72 -4.97 -13.51
C GLY A 38 11.75 -3.60 -12.86
N LYS A 39 11.01 -2.64 -13.41
CA LYS A 39 11.11 -1.28 -12.95
C LYS A 39 9.74 -0.59 -13.08
N ILE A 40 9.30 0.08 -12.03
CA ILE A 40 8.09 0.88 -12.09
C ILE A 40 8.41 2.29 -11.61
N TYR A 41 7.57 3.22 -12.02
CA TYR A 41 7.67 4.61 -11.61
C TYR A 41 6.45 4.95 -10.78
N ILE A 42 6.69 5.63 -9.67
CA ILE A 42 5.62 6.02 -8.75
C ILE A 42 5.71 7.52 -8.57
N ILE A 43 4.65 8.23 -8.92
CA ILE A 43 4.62 9.68 -8.81
C ILE A 43 3.38 10.11 -8.05
N SER A 44 3.48 11.27 -7.42
CA SER A 44 2.37 11.87 -6.70
C SER A 44 2.48 13.37 -6.85
N LYS A 45 1.42 14.07 -6.47
CA LYS A 45 1.40 15.53 -6.60
C LYS A 45 2.49 16.19 -5.76
N LEU A 46 2.66 15.73 -4.53
CA LEU A 46 3.63 16.35 -3.63
C LEU A 46 5.05 15.86 -3.86
N GLY A 47 5.20 14.67 -4.44
CA GLY A 47 6.53 14.14 -4.72
C GLY A 47 7.37 13.86 -3.49
N LEU A 48 6.75 13.59 -2.35
CA LEU A 48 7.47 13.31 -1.12
C LEU A 48 8.01 11.88 -1.13
N ASP A 49 8.95 11.62 -0.22
CA ASP A 49 9.46 10.27 -0.02
C ASP A 49 8.30 9.35 0.33
N LYS A 50 8.41 8.11 -0.11
CA LYS A 50 7.35 7.13 0.06
C LYS A 50 7.89 5.86 0.67
N GLU A 51 7.10 5.28 1.54
CA GLU A 51 7.40 3.96 2.06
C GLU A 51 6.62 2.94 1.24
N ILE A 52 7.34 1.97 0.70
CA ILE A 52 6.75 0.99 -0.21
C ILE A 52 6.82 -0.38 0.43
N SER A 53 5.69 -1.07 0.45
CA SER A 53 5.62 -2.47 0.86
C SER A 53 4.90 -3.25 -0.21
N VAL A 54 5.46 -4.40 -0.59
CA VAL A 54 4.84 -5.26 -1.59
C VAL A 54 4.58 -6.61 -0.95
N PHE A 55 3.37 -7.11 -1.14
CA PHE A 55 2.92 -8.37 -0.57
C PHE A 55 2.50 -9.33 -1.67
N ASP A 56 2.76 -10.61 -1.48
CA ASP A 56 2.27 -11.62 -2.41
C ASP A 56 0.82 -11.97 -2.08
N VAL A 57 0.25 -12.90 -2.84
CA VAL A 57 -1.17 -13.23 -2.69
C VAL A 57 -1.46 -13.92 -1.36
N LEU A 58 -0.44 -14.42 -0.69
CA LEU A 58 -0.62 -15.04 0.62
C LEU A 58 -0.49 -14.03 1.75
N GLY A 59 -0.23 -12.76 1.41
CA GLY A 59 -0.08 -11.72 2.41
C GLY A 59 1.33 -11.59 2.95
N LYS A 60 2.29 -12.31 2.39
CA LYS A 60 3.66 -12.24 2.84
C LYS A 60 4.33 -11.01 2.22
N ARG A 61 5.01 -10.22 3.04
CA ARG A 61 5.74 -9.08 2.54
C ARG A 61 7.01 -9.54 1.85
N VAL A 62 7.13 -9.24 0.58
CA VAL A 62 8.25 -9.69 -0.24
C VAL A 62 9.20 -8.55 -0.60
N LEU A 63 8.81 -7.31 -0.37
CA LEU A 63 9.67 -6.17 -0.62
C LEU A 63 9.24 -5.04 0.28
N GLN A 64 10.21 -4.34 0.87
CA GLN A 64 9.96 -3.13 1.64
C GLN A 64 11.13 -2.20 1.41
N THR A 65 10.83 -0.95 1.10
CA THR A 65 11.87 0.03 0.86
C THR A 65 11.33 1.44 1.07
N LEU A 66 12.23 2.35 1.30
CA LEU A 66 11.93 3.77 1.33
C LEU A 66 12.33 4.34 -0.01
N LEU A 67 11.38 4.92 -0.71
CA LEU A 67 11.59 5.41 -2.06
C LEU A 67 11.71 6.93 -2.03
N ASN A 68 12.90 7.43 -2.36
CA ASN A 68 13.11 8.87 -2.43
C ASN A 68 13.35 9.34 -3.85
N THR A 69 13.07 8.48 -4.82
CA THR A 69 13.08 8.82 -6.24
C THR A 69 11.74 8.38 -6.80
N ARG A 70 11.60 8.51 -8.11
CA ARG A 70 10.36 8.04 -8.75
C ARG A 70 10.46 6.61 -9.24
N GLU A 71 11.65 6.06 -9.25
CA GLU A 71 11.90 4.76 -9.86
C GLU A 71 12.05 3.71 -8.77
N LEU A 72 11.29 2.62 -8.89
CA LEU A 72 11.35 1.51 -7.97
C LEU A 72 11.81 0.27 -8.72
N ASN A 73 12.89 -0.34 -8.22
CA ASN A 73 13.44 -1.56 -8.81
C ASN A 73 12.72 -2.75 -8.20
N ILE A 74 12.07 -3.55 -9.03
CA ILE A 74 11.35 -4.74 -8.58
C ILE A 74 11.89 -6.00 -9.26
N THR A 75 13.15 -5.98 -9.68
CA THR A 75 13.73 -7.15 -10.35
C THR A 75 13.77 -8.38 -9.45
N ALA A 76 13.71 -8.19 -8.14
CA ALA A 76 13.71 -9.31 -7.22
C ALA A 76 12.37 -10.06 -7.19
N LEU A 77 11.32 -9.50 -7.76
CA LEU A 77 10.00 -10.12 -7.72
C LEU A 77 9.81 -11.07 -8.89
N SER A 78 9.36 -12.27 -8.59
CA SER A 78 9.01 -13.25 -9.63
C SER A 78 7.72 -12.82 -10.32
N PRO A 79 7.49 -13.29 -11.54
CA PRO A 79 6.22 -13.01 -12.20
C PRO A 79 5.04 -13.45 -11.33
N GLY A 80 4.04 -12.61 -11.26
CA GLY A 80 2.87 -12.92 -10.44
C GLY A 80 2.08 -11.67 -10.11
N VAL A 81 1.09 -11.86 -9.24
CA VAL A 81 0.21 -10.80 -8.80
C VAL A 81 0.59 -10.42 -7.37
N TYR A 82 0.74 -9.14 -7.12
CA TYR A 82 1.15 -8.61 -5.84
C TYR A 82 0.24 -7.45 -5.43
N ILE A 83 0.29 -7.12 -4.16
CA ILE A 83 -0.36 -5.93 -3.63
C ILE A 83 0.75 -4.98 -3.20
N ILE A 84 0.72 -3.76 -3.71
CA ILE A 84 1.69 -2.75 -3.34
C ILE A 84 1.01 -1.71 -2.47
N LYS A 85 1.61 -1.44 -1.32
CA LYS A 85 1.12 -0.42 -0.39
C LYS A 85 2.11 0.73 -0.39
N ILE A 86 1.60 1.92 -0.64
CA ILE A 86 2.39 3.13 -0.78
C ILE A 86 1.96 4.09 0.32
N THR A 87 2.92 4.55 1.11
CA THR A 87 2.64 5.53 2.17
C THR A 87 3.46 6.77 1.90
N GLU A 88 2.79 7.91 1.84
CA GLU A 88 3.43 9.20 1.64
C GLU A 88 2.90 10.13 2.72
N GLY A 89 3.75 10.47 3.71
CA GLY A 89 3.28 11.24 4.84
C GLY A 89 2.17 10.50 5.57
N ASP A 90 1.04 11.14 5.71
CA ASP A 90 -0.12 10.54 6.34
C ASP A 90 -1.03 9.83 5.35
N ALA A 91 -0.70 9.86 4.08
CA ALA A 91 -1.55 9.29 3.04
C ALA A 91 -1.08 7.88 2.68
N THR A 92 -2.02 7.02 2.36
CA THR A 92 -1.73 5.62 2.05
C THR A 92 -2.58 5.18 0.88
N ALA A 93 -2.00 4.38 0.00
CA ALA A 93 -2.72 3.79 -1.12
C ALA A 93 -2.31 2.34 -1.27
N THR A 94 -3.27 1.51 -1.65
CA THR A 94 -3.04 0.09 -1.89
C THR A 94 -3.49 -0.21 -3.31
N ARG A 95 -2.64 -0.87 -4.08
CA ARG A 95 -2.91 -1.13 -5.48
C ARG A 95 -2.46 -2.54 -5.84
N LYS A 96 -3.04 -3.06 -6.92
CA LYS A 96 -2.61 -4.35 -7.46
C LYS A 96 -1.44 -4.11 -8.38
N LEU A 97 -0.42 -4.95 -8.28
CA LEU A 97 0.76 -4.89 -9.12
C LEU A 97 0.92 -6.24 -9.82
N ILE A 98 1.01 -6.21 -11.13
CA ILE A 98 1.18 -7.43 -11.92
C ILE A 98 2.56 -7.42 -12.53
N VAL A 99 3.33 -8.46 -12.22
CA VAL A 99 4.68 -8.64 -12.76
C VAL A 99 4.65 -9.76 -13.77
N LYS A 100 5.10 -9.44 -14.96
CA LYS A 100 5.12 -10.43 -16.05
C LYS A 100 6.46 -11.10 -16.19
#